data_e4ae10b54bdf53077ea6875393a110b7
#
_entry.id   e4ae10b54bdf53077ea6875393a110b7
#
_cell.length_a   1.000
_cell.length_b   1.000
_cell.length_c   1.000
_cell.angle_alpha   90.00
_cell.angle_beta   90.00
_cell.angle_gamma   90.00
#
_symmetry.space_group_name_H-M   'P 1'
#
loop_
_entity.id
_entity.type
_entity.pdbx_description
1 polymer ?
#
loop_
_entity_poly.entity_id
_entity_poly.type
_entity_poly.pdbx_seq_one_letter_code
_entity_poly.pdbx_strand_id
1 'polypeptide(L)'
;MSLPKVLVTGATGKTGMAVVAQLRQKNFPVRAIVRSRDARSKQLSSLGAETVVADLFDPGQMLAAMRGTLRAYYCPPLHPQAIQSASAFVVAARETRLEAVVGLSQWLASPNHPSLQTRQLWLIERMLSSIPGTVHLNLNPGYFADNYLRLIDFASLLGVFPVLTGKSRNAPPSNEDIARVAAALLSDPERYAGRSYRPTGPKLLSAYDMAAIIRKELGSPVLAMELPQWMFVRAARLQGVAPFDIRSLLYYFEDHKQGAFEYGAPTGVVEELTGHPAEPFDATVRRYLNQPFAQRTLGNRVRSFFNFMRAPFTPGFDVKGFEERQFQPPPPSPLFAMQDEQWKAEHGAMLEVLPVP
;
A
#
# COMPACT_ATOMS: atom_id res chain seq x y z
N MET A 1 -1.12 -3.36 -33.75
CA MET A 1 -0.89 -2.08 -33.05
C MET A 1 0.06 -2.35 -31.89
N SER A 2 1.00 -1.45 -31.59
CA SER A 2 1.86 -1.58 -30.40
C SER A 2 1.04 -1.29 -29.14
N LEU A 3 1.32 -2.00 -28.04
CA LEU A 3 0.68 -1.73 -26.77
C LEU A 3 1.04 -0.32 -26.25
N PRO A 4 0.12 0.36 -25.56
CA PRO A 4 0.37 1.70 -25.02
C PRO A 4 1.48 1.67 -23.95
N LYS A 5 2.36 2.69 -23.97
CA LYS A 5 3.39 2.82 -22.95
C LYS A 5 2.75 3.25 -21.62
N VAL A 6 3.10 2.57 -20.53
CA VAL A 6 2.60 2.82 -19.19
C VAL A 6 3.65 3.50 -18.34
N LEU A 7 3.31 4.66 -17.75
CA LEU A 7 4.10 5.31 -16.71
C LEU A 7 3.81 4.67 -15.35
N VAL A 8 4.84 4.37 -14.56
CA VAL A 8 4.70 3.86 -13.20
C VAL A 8 5.42 4.77 -12.22
N THR A 9 4.67 5.41 -11.31
CA THR A 9 5.23 6.12 -10.16
C THR A 9 5.40 5.18 -8.98
N GLY A 10 6.26 5.54 -8.01
CA GLY A 10 6.54 4.65 -6.88
C GLY A 10 7.18 3.31 -7.29
N ALA A 11 7.78 3.23 -8.48
CA ALA A 11 8.26 2.01 -9.11
C ALA A 11 9.32 1.25 -8.31
N THR A 12 10.11 1.93 -7.46
CA THR A 12 11.10 1.29 -6.58
C THR A 12 10.52 0.75 -5.28
N GLY A 13 9.23 1.00 -5.01
CA GLY A 13 8.48 0.41 -3.90
C GLY A 13 8.05 -1.02 -4.20
N LYS A 14 7.64 -1.77 -3.17
CA LYS A 14 7.25 -3.19 -3.31
C LYS A 14 6.09 -3.38 -4.30
N THR A 15 5.01 -2.61 -4.15
CA THR A 15 3.85 -2.68 -5.05
C THR A 15 4.20 -2.18 -6.45
N GLY A 16 4.89 -1.03 -6.58
CA GLY A 16 5.27 -0.48 -7.89
C GLY A 16 6.22 -1.40 -8.68
N MET A 17 7.19 -2.03 -8.01
CA MET A 17 8.07 -3.03 -8.63
C MET A 17 7.28 -4.22 -9.17
N ALA A 18 6.31 -4.72 -8.38
CA ALA A 18 5.42 -5.80 -8.80
C ALA A 18 4.54 -5.38 -9.99
N VAL A 19 4.01 -4.13 -10.01
CA VAL A 19 3.25 -3.59 -11.15
C VAL A 19 4.10 -3.56 -12.41
N VAL A 20 5.34 -3.08 -12.33
CA VAL A 20 6.28 -3.10 -13.47
C VAL A 20 6.48 -4.54 -13.97
N ALA A 21 6.72 -5.49 -13.07
CA ALA A 21 6.91 -6.90 -13.44
C ALA A 21 5.67 -7.46 -14.15
N GLN A 22 4.46 -7.24 -13.63
CA GLN A 22 3.20 -7.71 -14.23
C GLN A 22 2.94 -7.08 -15.62
N LEU A 23 3.17 -5.79 -15.78
CA LEU A 23 3.03 -5.10 -17.06
C LEU A 23 4.04 -5.61 -18.09
N ARG A 24 5.30 -5.85 -17.67
CA ARG A 24 6.33 -6.40 -18.56
C ARG A 24 6.04 -7.85 -18.98
N GLN A 25 5.49 -8.68 -18.08
CA GLN A 25 5.02 -10.03 -18.42
C GLN A 25 3.91 -10.01 -19.49
N LYS A 26 3.09 -8.95 -19.49
CA LYS A 26 2.04 -8.70 -20.50
C LYS A 26 2.58 -7.93 -21.73
N ASN A 27 3.88 -7.77 -21.87
CA ASN A 27 4.60 -7.08 -22.98
C ASN A 27 4.28 -5.58 -23.11
N PHE A 28 3.71 -4.92 -22.09
CA PHE A 28 3.57 -3.47 -22.14
C PHE A 28 4.93 -2.78 -22.09
N PRO A 29 5.19 -1.76 -22.92
CA PRO A 29 6.29 -0.84 -22.72
C PRO A 29 6.07 -0.07 -21.40
N VAL A 30 7.05 -0.11 -20.50
CA VAL A 30 6.92 0.54 -19.18
C VAL A 30 8.01 1.58 -19.03
N ARG A 31 7.60 2.78 -18.55
CA ARG A 31 8.49 3.81 -18.03
C ARG A 31 8.31 3.92 -16.54
N ALA A 32 9.37 3.65 -15.79
CA ALA A 32 9.40 3.69 -14.33
C ALA A 32 10.07 4.96 -13.83
N ILE A 33 9.34 5.80 -13.05
CA ILE A 33 9.93 6.95 -12.38
C ILE A 33 10.69 6.49 -11.15
N VAL A 34 11.95 6.93 -11.03
CA VAL A 34 12.82 6.67 -9.88
C VAL A 34 13.39 7.99 -9.35
N ARG A 35 13.67 8.06 -8.04
CA ARG A 35 14.31 9.26 -7.45
C ARG A 35 15.80 9.35 -7.73
N SER A 36 16.45 8.19 -7.87
CA SER A 36 17.88 8.06 -8.11
C SER A 36 18.20 6.74 -8.79
N ARG A 37 19.39 6.67 -9.39
CA ARG A 37 19.92 5.43 -9.96
C ARG A 37 20.60 4.61 -8.87
N ASP A 38 19.93 3.57 -8.38
CA ASP A 38 20.39 2.66 -7.33
C ASP A 38 20.21 1.18 -7.76
N ALA A 39 20.41 0.24 -6.84
CA ALA A 39 20.21 -1.19 -7.10
C ALA A 39 18.77 -1.52 -7.52
N ARG A 40 17.76 -0.80 -6.98
CA ARG A 40 16.34 -1.01 -7.31
C ARG A 40 16.03 -0.51 -8.71
N SER A 41 16.59 0.63 -9.13
CA SER A 41 16.44 1.12 -10.50
C SER A 41 17.11 0.18 -11.52
N LYS A 42 18.24 -0.44 -11.17
CA LYS A 42 18.88 -1.48 -11.99
C LYS A 42 17.98 -2.72 -12.13
N GLN A 43 17.31 -3.13 -11.05
CA GLN A 43 16.35 -4.23 -11.07
C GLN A 43 15.16 -3.92 -12.00
N LEU A 44 14.63 -2.70 -12.00
CA LEU A 44 13.60 -2.27 -12.95
C LEU A 44 14.08 -2.36 -14.40
N SER A 45 15.31 -1.91 -14.66
CA SER A 45 15.90 -2.02 -15.99
C SER A 45 16.11 -3.48 -16.42
N SER A 46 16.48 -4.38 -15.50
CA SER A 46 16.60 -5.82 -15.83
C SER A 46 15.25 -6.48 -16.12
N LEU A 47 14.14 -5.93 -15.64
CA LEU A 47 12.78 -6.31 -16.05
C LEU A 47 12.39 -5.77 -17.44
N GLY A 48 13.25 -4.99 -18.09
CA GLY A 48 13.00 -4.36 -19.38
C GLY A 48 12.19 -3.06 -19.30
N ALA A 49 12.12 -2.40 -18.15
CA ALA A 49 11.51 -1.09 -18.03
C ALA A 49 12.51 0.04 -18.35
N GLU A 50 12.04 1.07 -19.05
CA GLU A 50 12.75 2.34 -19.18
C GLU A 50 12.74 3.05 -17.81
N THR A 51 13.89 3.41 -17.25
CA THR A 51 13.97 4.14 -15.99
C THR A 51 14.28 5.61 -16.24
N VAL A 52 13.46 6.49 -15.66
CA VAL A 52 13.62 7.96 -15.71
C VAL A 52 13.76 8.51 -14.31
N VAL A 53 14.81 9.32 -14.10
CA VAL A 53 14.98 10.04 -12.82
C VAL A 53 14.11 11.27 -12.84
N ALA A 54 13.16 11.36 -11.90
CA ALA A 54 12.30 12.53 -11.74
C ALA A 54 11.83 12.67 -10.29
N ASP A 55 11.70 13.92 -9.84
CA ASP A 55 11.04 14.28 -8.59
C ASP A 55 9.53 14.37 -8.84
N LEU A 56 8.74 13.61 -8.08
CA LEU A 56 7.28 13.63 -8.17
C LEU A 56 6.67 14.98 -7.75
N PHE A 57 7.42 15.81 -7.03
CA PHE A 57 6.98 17.14 -6.58
C PHE A 57 7.33 18.26 -7.57
N ASP A 58 8.11 17.97 -8.60
CA ASP A 58 8.50 18.92 -9.66
C ASP A 58 7.58 18.75 -10.89
N PRO A 59 6.72 19.73 -11.21
CA PRO A 59 5.79 19.63 -12.33
C PRO A 59 6.49 19.49 -13.69
N GLY A 60 7.65 20.16 -13.88
CA GLY A 60 8.40 20.09 -15.13
C GLY A 60 9.00 18.72 -15.38
N GLN A 61 9.59 18.10 -14.34
CA GLN A 61 10.13 16.75 -14.42
C GLN A 61 9.01 15.71 -14.59
N MET A 62 7.86 15.89 -13.91
CA MET A 62 6.69 15.03 -14.08
C MET A 62 6.17 15.08 -15.52
N LEU A 63 6.02 16.28 -16.09
CA LEU A 63 5.59 16.45 -17.47
C LEU A 63 6.57 15.82 -18.46
N ALA A 64 7.86 16.03 -18.29
CA ALA A 64 8.90 15.43 -19.12
C ALA A 64 8.87 13.89 -19.05
N ALA A 65 8.71 13.33 -17.85
CA ALA A 65 8.62 11.89 -17.64
C ALA A 65 7.34 11.28 -18.26
N MET A 66 6.24 12.02 -18.31
CA MET A 66 4.96 11.53 -18.84
C MET A 66 4.86 11.61 -20.36
N ARG A 67 5.60 12.45 -21.03
CA ARG A 67 5.58 12.59 -22.51
C ARG A 67 5.79 11.25 -23.22
N GLY A 68 4.87 10.93 -24.15
CA GLY A 68 4.89 9.67 -24.90
C GLY A 68 4.43 8.43 -24.12
N THR A 69 3.84 8.61 -22.94
CA THR A 69 3.06 7.57 -22.24
C THR A 69 1.56 7.83 -22.47
N LEU A 70 0.79 6.76 -22.56
CA LEU A 70 -0.67 6.83 -22.76
C LEU A 70 -1.46 6.41 -21.53
N ARG A 71 -0.87 5.58 -20.67
CA ARG A 71 -1.50 5.09 -19.44
C ARG A 71 -0.56 5.28 -18.27
N ALA A 72 -1.10 5.34 -17.05
CA ALA A 72 -0.28 5.47 -15.87
C ALA A 72 -0.81 4.65 -14.67
N TYR A 73 0.14 4.12 -13.90
CA TYR A 73 -0.10 3.72 -12.51
C TYR A 73 0.45 4.81 -11.61
N TYR A 74 -0.45 5.47 -10.88
CA TYR A 74 -0.08 6.52 -9.94
C TYR A 74 -0.12 5.98 -8.51
N CYS A 75 1.05 5.86 -7.89
CA CYS A 75 1.20 5.57 -6.48
C CYS A 75 1.64 6.87 -5.79
N PRO A 76 0.76 7.54 -5.04
CA PRO A 76 1.11 8.78 -4.35
C PRO A 76 2.21 8.53 -3.32
N PRO A 77 3.13 9.49 -3.12
CA PRO A 77 4.14 9.37 -2.09
C PRO A 77 3.50 9.41 -0.71
N LEU A 78 4.03 8.59 0.22
CA LEU A 78 3.66 8.66 1.62
C LEU A 78 4.36 9.88 2.25
N HIS A 79 3.70 11.04 2.15
CA HIS A 79 4.31 12.32 2.50
C HIS A 79 3.25 13.37 2.89
N PRO A 80 3.52 14.27 3.85
CA PRO A 80 2.58 15.34 4.22
C PRO A 80 2.14 16.24 3.06
N GLN A 81 2.97 16.34 2.04
CA GLN A 81 2.71 17.14 0.82
C GLN A 81 2.29 16.28 -0.39
N ALA A 82 1.67 15.11 -0.17
CA ALA A 82 1.25 14.23 -1.27
C ALA A 82 0.35 14.91 -2.30
N ILE A 83 -0.46 15.89 -1.87
CA ILE A 83 -1.32 16.69 -2.76
C ILE A 83 -0.51 17.47 -3.79
N GLN A 84 0.66 18.02 -3.42
CA GLN A 84 1.53 18.71 -4.38
C GLN A 84 2.00 17.75 -5.49
N SER A 85 2.41 16.53 -5.12
CA SER A 85 2.76 15.49 -6.11
C SER A 85 1.57 15.14 -7.01
N ALA A 86 0.36 15.01 -6.44
CA ALA A 86 -0.84 14.72 -7.21
C ALA A 86 -1.19 15.87 -8.16
N SER A 87 -1.04 17.13 -7.72
CA SER A 87 -1.25 18.31 -8.58
C SER A 87 -0.29 18.31 -9.76
N ALA A 88 0.99 18.04 -9.54
CA ALA A 88 2.00 17.93 -10.61
C ALA A 88 1.63 16.81 -11.60
N PHE A 89 1.18 15.66 -11.10
CA PHE A 89 0.72 14.54 -11.92
C PHE A 89 -0.52 14.91 -12.77
N VAL A 90 -1.54 15.51 -12.15
CA VAL A 90 -2.79 15.91 -12.85
C VAL A 90 -2.53 16.92 -13.96
N VAL A 91 -1.68 17.94 -13.72
CA VAL A 91 -1.28 18.90 -14.74
C VAL A 91 -0.58 18.20 -15.90
N ALA A 92 0.40 17.35 -15.61
CA ALA A 92 1.13 16.60 -16.64
C ALA A 92 0.19 15.66 -17.44
N ALA A 93 -0.75 14.97 -16.77
CA ALA A 93 -1.70 14.07 -17.40
C ALA A 93 -2.64 14.81 -18.38
N ARG A 94 -3.11 16.01 -18.01
CA ARG A 94 -3.91 16.87 -18.91
C ARG A 94 -3.11 17.32 -20.12
N GLU A 95 -1.89 17.83 -19.93
CA GLU A 95 -1.04 18.32 -21.03
C GLU A 95 -0.63 17.22 -21.99
N THR A 96 -0.40 16.00 -21.50
CA THR A 96 -0.02 14.86 -22.34
C THR A 96 -1.22 14.09 -22.90
N ARG A 97 -2.45 14.44 -22.52
CA ARG A 97 -3.69 13.74 -22.89
C ARG A 97 -3.64 12.26 -22.53
N LEU A 98 -3.33 11.99 -21.25
CA LEU A 98 -3.28 10.63 -20.74
C LEU A 98 -4.63 9.93 -20.95
N GLU A 99 -4.65 8.73 -21.53
CA GLU A 99 -5.87 7.96 -21.80
C GLU A 99 -6.47 7.34 -20.55
N ALA A 100 -5.60 6.79 -19.67
CA ALA A 100 -6.07 6.12 -18.47
C ALA A 100 -5.09 6.24 -17.30
N VAL A 101 -5.62 6.30 -16.09
CA VAL A 101 -4.85 6.22 -14.84
C VAL A 101 -5.47 5.24 -13.85
N VAL A 102 -4.65 4.34 -13.31
CA VAL A 102 -4.96 3.56 -12.12
C VAL A 102 -4.29 4.21 -10.93
N GLY A 103 -5.08 4.79 -10.02
CA GLY A 103 -4.60 5.40 -8.79
C GLY A 103 -4.56 4.39 -7.64
N LEU A 104 -3.39 4.19 -7.03
CA LEU A 104 -3.32 3.45 -5.76
C LEU A 104 -3.82 4.36 -4.64
N SER A 105 -4.91 3.97 -4.03
CA SER A 105 -5.49 4.60 -2.87
C SER A 105 -5.51 3.63 -1.67
N GLN A 106 -6.50 3.73 -0.82
CA GLN A 106 -6.72 2.84 0.31
C GLN A 106 -8.20 2.66 0.60
N TRP A 107 -8.55 1.56 1.27
CA TRP A 107 -9.93 1.26 1.66
C TRP A 107 -10.57 2.32 2.56
N LEU A 108 -9.79 2.98 3.40
CA LEU A 108 -10.26 3.97 4.37
C LEU A 108 -10.40 5.39 3.81
N ALA A 109 -10.14 5.62 2.51
CA ALA A 109 -10.16 6.95 1.92
C ALA A 109 -11.47 7.69 2.24
N SER A 110 -11.38 8.83 2.95
CA SER A 110 -12.51 9.62 3.44
C SER A 110 -12.08 11.06 3.70
N PRO A 111 -12.91 12.07 3.40
CA PRO A 111 -12.62 13.47 3.69
C PRO A 111 -12.70 13.80 5.18
N ASN A 112 -13.46 13.00 5.95
CA ASN A 112 -13.74 13.25 7.36
C ASN A 112 -12.78 12.55 8.32
N HIS A 113 -11.90 11.69 7.79
CA HIS A 113 -11.01 10.87 8.60
C HIS A 113 -9.99 11.70 9.39
N PRO A 114 -9.67 11.35 10.65
CA PRO A 114 -8.64 12.08 11.42
C PRO A 114 -7.25 12.00 10.80
N SER A 115 -6.91 10.91 10.10
CA SER A 115 -5.62 10.75 9.43
C SER A 115 -5.47 11.68 8.24
N LEU A 116 -4.42 12.52 8.24
CA LEU A 116 -4.07 13.36 7.11
C LEU A 116 -3.85 12.55 5.83
N GLN A 117 -3.13 11.42 5.91
CA GLN A 117 -2.90 10.54 4.76
C GLN A 117 -4.21 10.04 4.15
N THR A 118 -5.16 9.63 4.98
CA THR A 118 -6.45 9.09 4.55
C THR A 118 -7.28 10.16 3.82
N ARG A 119 -7.30 11.40 4.34
CA ARG A 119 -7.94 12.54 3.66
C ARG A 119 -7.27 12.92 2.35
N GLN A 120 -5.92 12.91 2.34
CA GLN A 120 -5.16 13.20 1.11
C GLN A 120 -5.46 12.18 0.02
N LEU A 121 -5.54 10.89 0.35
CA LEU A 121 -5.84 9.86 -0.64
C LEU A 121 -7.25 10.01 -1.21
N TRP A 122 -8.25 10.30 -0.39
CA TRP A 122 -9.59 10.65 -0.87
C TRP A 122 -9.56 11.83 -1.84
N LEU A 123 -8.84 12.92 -1.48
CA LEU A 123 -8.75 14.09 -2.34
C LEU A 123 -8.00 13.78 -3.64
N ILE A 124 -6.94 12.97 -3.60
CA ILE A 124 -6.20 12.53 -4.78
C ILE A 124 -7.10 11.73 -5.72
N GLU A 125 -7.96 10.84 -5.22
CA GLU A 125 -8.95 10.14 -6.06
C GLU A 125 -9.83 11.13 -6.82
N ARG A 126 -10.35 12.16 -6.16
CA ARG A 126 -11.17 13.21 -6.79
C ARG A 126 -10.37 14.03 -7.80
N MET A 127 -9.11 14.34 -7.52
CA MET A 127 -8.23 15.04 -8.47
C MET A 127 -7.96 14.20 -9.72
N LEU A 128 -7.70 12.90 -9.58
CA LEU A 128 -7.48 12.01 -10.72
C LEU A 128 -8.75 11.85 -11.56
N SER A 129 -9.92 11.72 -10.92
CA SER A 129 -11.20 11.62 -11.62
C SER A 129 -11.60 12.88 -12.36
N SER A 130 -11.02 14.03 -12.03
CA SER A 130 -11.30 15.31 -12.70
C SER A 130 -10.48 15.55 -13.97
N ILE A 131 -9.59 14.63 -14.37
CA ILE A 131 -8.76 14.80 -15.57
C ILE A 131 -9.63 14.57 -16.82
N PRO A 132 -9.85 15.59 -17.66
CA PRO A 132 -10.73 15.45 -18.82
C PRO A 132 -10.22 14.43 -19.83
N GLY A 133 -11.12 13.56 -20.30
CA GLY A 133 -10.79 12.56 -21.32
C GLY A 133 -9.90 11.41 -20.86
N THR A 134 -9.63 11.31 -19.56
CA THR A 134 -8.83 10.24 -18.96
C THR A 134 -9.73 9.26 -18.21
N VAL A 135 -9.65 7.99 -18.52
CA VAL A 135 -10.31 6.94 -17.74
C VAL A 135 -9.61 6.82 -16.39
N HIS A 136 -10.36 7.02 -15.33
CA HIS A 136 -9.85 6.92 -13.96
C HIS A 136 -10.37 5.65 -13.27
N LEU A 137 -9.48 4.94 -12.61
CA LEU A 137 -9.74 3.70 -11.88
C LEU A 137 -9.07 3.76 -10.52
N ASN A 138 -9.83 3.54 -9.45
CA ASN A 138 -9.30 3.48 -8.09
C ASN A 138 -8.95 2.05 -7.69
N LEU A 139 -7.79 1.89 -7.09
CA LEU A 139 -7.35 0.65 -6.48
C LEU A 139 -7.25 0.88 -4.96
N ASN A 140 -8.24 0.35 -4.23
CA ASN A 140 -8.47 0.63 -2.81
C ASN A 140 -8.19 -0.59 -1.93
N PRO A 141 -6.95 -1.11 -1.85
CA PRO A 141 -6.65 -2.24 -0.98
C PRO A 141 -6.80 -1.86 0.49
N GLY A 142 -7.09 -2.87 1.32
CA GLY A 142 -7.05 -2.74 2.77
C GLY A 142 -5.61 -2.75 3.32
N TYR A 143 -5.44 -3.22 4.55
CA TYR A 143 -4.12 -3.33 5.17
C TYR A 143 -3.35 -4.52 4.59
N PHE A 144 -2.20 -4.27 3.94
CA PHE A 144 -1.46 -5.26 3.15
C PHE A 144 -0.81 -6.36 4.01
N ALA A 145 -0.64 -7.54 3.44
CA ALA A 145 0.14 -8.63 4.04
C ALA A 145 1.57 -8.19 4.40
N ASP A 146 2.18 -7.37 3.55
CA ASP A 146 3.49 -6.74 3.77
C ASP A 146 3.60 -6.00 5.11
N ASN A 147 2.55 -5.32 5.53
CA ASN A 147 2.57 -4.52 6.75
C ASN A 147 2.70 -5.39 8.02
N TYR A 148 2.11 -6.59 8.03
CA TYR A 148 2.28 -7.56 9.09
C TYR A 148 3.65 -8.24 9.03
N LEU A 149 4.16 -8.48 7.82
CA LEU A 149 5.37 -9.26 7.59
C LEU A 149 6.66 -8.43 7.63
N ARG A 150 6.55 -7.10 7.82
CA ARG A 150 7.74 -6.23 8.08
C ARG A 150 8.53 -6.66 9.31
N LEU A 151 7.85 -7.28 10.28
CA LEU A 151 8.42 -7.73 11.56
C LEU A 151 8.57 -9.25 11.61
N ILE A 152 8.59 -9.93 10.46
CA ILE A 152 8.71 -11.39 10.41
C ILE A 152 10.05 -11.89 10.94
N ASP A 153 11.08 -11.05 10.95
CA ASP A 153 12.37 -11.35 11.56
C ASP A 153 12.24 -11.61 13.06
N PHE A 154 11.39 -10.88 13.80
CA PHE A 154 11.13 -11.18 15.21
C PHE A 154 10.49 -12.57 15.35
N ALA A 155 9.58 -12.95 14.48
CA ALA A 155 8.98 -14.28 14.51
C ALA A 155 10.00 -15.37 14.16
N SER A 156 10.78 -15.17 13.08
CA SER A 156 11.74 -16.17 12.61
C SER A 156 12.98 -16.29 13.54
N LEU A 157 13.45 -15.20 14.13
CA LEU A 157 14.70 -15.13 14.87
C LEU A 157 14.51 -15.22 16.38
N LEU A 158 13.41 -14.64 16.91
CA LEU A 158 13.13 -14.55 18.35
C LEU A 158 11.90 -15.36 18.78
N GLY A 159 11.12 -15.91 17.84
CA GLY A 159 9.91 -16.64 18.13
C GLY A 159 8.75 -15.77 18.64
N VAL A 160 8.74 -14.47 18.32
CA VAL A 160 7.71 -13.51 18.77
C VAL A 160 7.09 -12.80 17.57
N PHE A 161 5.76 -12.83 17.48
CA PHE A 161 5.02 -12.06 16.47
C PHE A 161 4.23 -10.94 17.15
N PRO A 162 4.54 -9.66 16.85
CA PRO A 162 3.88 -8.51 17.48
C PRO A 162 2.42 -8.38 17.03
N VAL A 163 1.51 -8.25 17.99
CA VAL A 163 0.08 -7.98 17.78
C VAL A 163 -0.20 -6.53 18.14
N LEU A 164 -0.70 -5.74 17.17
CA LEU A 164 -0.99 -4.31 17.33
C LEU A 164 -2.48 -4.00 17.14
N THR A 165 -3.22 -4.96 16.60
CA THR A 165 -4.62 -4.80 16.17
C THR A 165 -5.61 -5.62 17.00
N GLY A 166 -5.16 -6.25 18.09
CA GLY A 166 -5.99 -7.10 18.94
C GLY A 166 -6.53 -8.32 18.17
N LYS A 167 -7.82 -8.62 18.37
CA LYS A 167 -8.52 -9.75 17.75
C LYS A 167 -9.22 -9.42 16.43
N SER A 168 -9.19 -8.15 16.00
CA SER A 168 -9.81 -7.75 14.73
C SER A 168 -9.14 -8.44 13.55
N ARG A 169 -9.90 -8.63 12.48
CA ARG A 169 -9.48 -9.41 11.32
C ARG A 169 -9.29 -8.53 10.10
N ASN A 170 -8.56 -9.04 9.13
CA ASN A 170 -8.37 -8.46 7.81
C ASN A 170 -8.19 -9.61 6.81
N ALA A 171 -8.54 -9.39 5.56
CA ALA A 171 -8.16 -10.24 4.44
C ALA A 171 -7.00 -9.57 3.68
N PRO A 172 -5.74 -9.73 4.16
CA PRO A 172 -4.63 -8.91 3.68
C PRO A 172 -4.21 -9.28 2.27
N PRO A 173 -4.29 -8.37 1.28
CA PRO A 173 -3.80 -8.62 -0.07
C PRO A 173 -2.27 -8.66 -0.10
N SER A 174 -1.70 -9.48 -0.99
CA SER A 174 -0.28 -9.43 -1.34
C SER A 174 0.01 -8.25 -2.28
N ASN A 175 1.26 -7.78 -2.31
CA ASN A 175 1.68 -6.78 -3.30
C ASN A 175 1.55 -7.32 -4.74
N GLU A 176 1.71 -8.61 -4.92
CA GLU A 176 1.57 -9.31 -6.19
C GLU A 176 0.13 -9.29 -6.69
N ASP A 177 -0.85 -9.52 -5.81
CA ASP A 177 -2.27 -9.43 -6.17
C ASP A 177 -2.69 -8.01 -6.53
N ILE A 178 -2.27 -7.03 -5.72
CA ILE A 178 -2.51 -5.62 -6.02
C ILE A 178 -1.94 -5.26 -7.39
N ALA A 179 -0.73 -5.74 -7.70
CA ALA A 179 -0.07 -5.50 -8.98
C ALA A 179 -0.74 -6.22 -10.16
N ARG A 180 -1.22 -7.47 -9.96
CA ARG A 180 -1.98 -8.20 -10.98
C ARG A 180 -3.28 -7.48 -11.34
N VAL A 181 -4.01 -7.00 -10.33
CA VAL A 181 -5.24 -6.21 -10.52
C VAL A 181 -4.91 -4.89 -11.23
N ALA A 182 -3.88 -4.14 -10.78
CA ALA A 182 -3.47 -2.91 -11.45
C ALA A 182 -3.12 -3.13 -12.93
N ALA A 183 -2.39 -4.20 -13.24
CA ALA A 183 -2.02 -4.54 -14.62
C ALA A 183 -3.23 -4.97 -15.46
N ALA A 184 -4.22 -5.66 -14.88
CA ALA A 184 -5.48 -6.00 -15.55
C ALA A 184 -6.29 -4.73 -15.89
N LEU A 185 -6.44 -3.82 -14.93
CA LEU A 185 -7.13 -2.54 -15.13
C LEU A 185 -6.44 -1.69 -16.21
N LEU A 186 -5.10 -1.63 -16.21
CA LEU A 186 -4.33 -0.91 -17.23
C LEU A 186 -4.36 -1.58 -18.60
N SER A 187 -4.67 -2.88 -18.67
CA SER A 187 -4.77 -3.59 -19.95
C SER A 187 -6.03 -3.25 -20.74
N ASP A 188 -7.15 -3.00 -20.05
CA ASP A 188 -8.44 -2.69 -20.67
C ASP A 188 -9.22 -1.69 -19.79
N PRO A 189 -8.74 -0.43 -19.70
CA PRO A 189 -9.30 0.54 -18.75
C PRO A 189 -10.76 0.90 -19.03
N GLU A 190 -11.19 0.95 -20.28
CA GLU A 190 -12.56 1.31 -20.65
C GLU A 190 -13.59 0.29 -20.13
N ARG A 191 -13.25 -1.00 -20.18
CA ARG A 191 -14.08 -2.09 -19.66
C ARG A 191 -14.38 -1.93 -18.18
N TYR A 192 -13.45 -1.36 -17.43
CA TYR A 192 -13.48 -1.27 -15.97
C TYR A 192 -13.78 0.15 -15.46
N ALA A 193 -14.05 1.09 -16.36
CA ALA A 193 -14.27 2.50 -16.05
C ALA A 193 -15.39 2.73 -15.02
N GLY A 194 -15.25 3.80 -14.23
CA GLY A 194 -16.28 4.26 -13.28
C GLY A 194 -16.41 3.42 -12.00
N ARG A 195 -15.43 2.55 -11.70
CA ARG A 195 -15.43 1.69 -10.51
C ARG A 195 -14.18 1.84 -9.68
N SER A 196 -14.33 1.53 -8.39
CA SER A 196 -13.21 1.32 -7.46
C SER A 196 -13.06 -0.16 -7.17
N TYR A 197 -11.82 -0.61 -7.02
CA TYR A 197 -11.50 -2.02 -6.88
C TYR A 197 -10.76 -2.27 -5.57
N ARG A 198 -11.28 -3.20 -4.77
CA ARG A 198 -10.68 -3.60 -3.49
C ARG A 198 -10.08 -5.00 -3.59
N PRO A 199 -8.81 -5.17 -3.97
CA PRO A 199 -8.16 -6.46 -3.88
C PRO A 199 -7.98 -6.85 -2.40
N THR A 200 -8.32 -8.10 -2.08
CA THR A 200 -8.12 -8.68 -0.76
C THR A 200 -7.45 -10.05 -0.88
N GLY A 201 -6.87 -10.55 0.22
CA GLY A 201 -6.57 -11.96 0.35
C GLY A 201 -7.83 -12.82 0.43
N PRO A 202 -7.71 -14.16 0.36
CA PRO A 202 -8.87 -15.06 0.24
C PRO A 202 -9.61 -15.29 1.58
N LYS A 203 -9.03 -14.87 2.71
CA LYS A 203 -9.58 -15.16 4.04
C LYS A 203 -9.38 -14.01 5.02
N LEU A 204 -10.37 -13.80 5.89
CA LEU A 204 -10.24 -12.98 7.08
C LEU A 204 -9.35 -13.67 8.11
N LEU A 205 -8.28 -13.00 8.52
CA LEU A 205 -7.29 -13.48 9.48
C LEU A 205 -7.09 -12.42 10.57
N SER A 206 -7.08 -12.86 11.82
CA SER A 206 -6.56 -12.07 12.94
C SER A 206 -5.03 -12.15 12.98
N ALA A 207 -4.40 -11.26 13.74
CA ALA A 207 -2.95 -11.33 13.97
C ALA A 207 -2.53 -12.66 14.65
N TYR A 208 -3.43 -13.27 15.43
CA TYR A 208 -3.21 -14.58 16.04
C TYR A 208 -3.25 -15.72 15.01
N ASP A 209 -4.18 -15.65 14.04
CA ASP A 209 -4.22 -16.60 12.92
C ASP A 209 -2.96 -16.49 12.07
N MET A 210 -2.50 -15.25 11.81
CA MET A 210 -1.26 -14.98 11.09
C MET A 210 -0.04 -15.56 11.82
N ALA A 211 0.04 -15.38 13.14
CA ALA A 211 1.10 -15.99 13.96
C ALA A 211 1.08 -17.53 13.89
N ALA A 212 -0.12 -18.14 13.88
CA ALA A 212 -0.26 -19.59 13.73
C ALA A 212 0.21 -20.07 12.35
N ILE A 213 -0.10 -19.34 11.27
CA ILE A 213 0.39 -19.61 9.92
C ILE A 213 1.92 -19.49 9.88
N ILE A 214 2.49 -18.39 10.42
CA ILE A 214 3.95 -18.19 10.48
C ILE A 214 4.62 -19.33 11.26
N ARG A 215 4.06 -19.74 12.39
CA ARG A 215 4.55 -20.88 13.18
C ARG A 215 4.59 -22.15 12.35
N LYS A 216 3.54 -22.44 11.58
CA LYS A 216 3.45 -23.62 10.71
C LYS A 216 4.53 -23.59 9.63
N GLU A 217 4.71 -22.46 8.95
CA GLU A 217 5.70 -22.30 7.89
C GLU A 217 7.15 -22.32 8.40
N LEU A 218 7.38 -21.84 9.64
CA LEU A 218 8.69 -21.90 10.29
C LEU A 218 9.04 -23.27 10.87
N GLY A 219 8.05 -24.12 11.14
CA GLY A 219 8.24 -25.38 11.86
C GLY A 219 8.77 -25.20 13.28
N SER A 220 8.55 -24.03 13.92
CA SER A 220 9.05 -23.69 15.25
C SER A 220 8.09 -22.77 16.00
N PRO A 221 8.12 -22.76 17.36
CA PRO A 221 7.22 -21.94 18.15
C PRO A 221 7.28 -20.47 17.80
N VAL A 222 6.10 -19.84 17.68
CA VAL A 222 5.94 -18.39 17.53
C VAL A 222 4.84 -17.95 18.50
N LEU A 223 5.18 -17.04 19.40
CA LEU A 223 4.28 -16.44 20.37
C LEU A 223 3.69 -15.15 19.79
N ALA A 224 2.38 -15.08 19.64
CA ALA A 224 1.69 -13.82 19.37
C ALA A 224 1.67 -12.97 20.64
N MET A 225 2.30 -11.80 20.62
CA MET A 225 2.47 -10.92 21.78
C MET A 225 1.85 -9.56 21.51
N GLU A 226 0.87 -9.17 22.31
CA GLU A 226 0.29 -7.82 22.23
C GLU A 226 1.33 -6.77 22.63
N LEU A 227 1.49 -5.77 21.77
CA LEU A 227 2.37 -4.65 22.03
C LEU A 227 1.57 -3.37 22.24
N PRO A 228 1.88 -2.58 23.30
CA PRO A 228 1.30 -1.26 23.46
C PRO A 228 1.80 -0.29 22.37
N GLN A 229 0.96 0.68 22.00
CA GLN A 229 1.27 1.64 20.93
C GLN A 229 2.59 2.40 21.16
N TRP A 230 2.92 2.74 22.42
CA TRP A 230 4.17 3.44 22.72
C TRP A 230 5.40 2.63 22.35
N MET A 231 5.35 1.30 22.52
CA MET A 231 6.44 0.40 22.13
C MET A 231 6.57 0.31 20.60
N PHE A 232 5.45 0.25 19.89
CA PHE A 232 5.44 0.32 18.43
C PHE A 232 6.10 1.61 17.92
N VAL A 233 5.73 2.79 18.48
CA VAL A 233 6.33 4.09 18.10
C VAL A 233 7.85 4.07 18.25
N ARG A 234 8.35 3.55 19.38
CA ARG A 234 9.79 3.46 19.66
C ARG A 234 10.49 2.47 18.74
N ALA A 235 9.93 1.30 18.53
CA ALA A 235 10.47 0.29 17.61
C ALA A 235 10.52 0.80 16.16
N ALA A 236 9.47 1.46 15.69
CA ALA A 236 9.41 2.05 14.36
C ALA A 236 10.46 3.16 14.18
N ARG A 237 10.64 4.01 15.20
CA ARG A 237 11.71 5.02 15.19
C ARG A 237 13.10 4.41 15.16
N LEU A 238 13.34 3.35 15.92
CA LEU A 238 14.61 2.62 15.90
C LEU A 238 14.93 2.08 14.49
N GLN A 239 13.90 1.73 13.74
CA GLN A 239 14.02 1.28 12.34
C GLN A 239 14.09 2.42 11.32
N GLY A 240 14.06 3.68 11.75
CA GLY A 240 14.13 4.86 10.88
C GLY A 240 12.83 5.16 10.13
N VAL A 241 11.69 4.63 10.60
CA VAL A 241 10.37 4.94 10.00
C VAL A 241 10.06 6.42 10.23
N ALA A 242 9.61 7.10 9.17
CA ALA A 242 9.31 8.53 9.23
C ALA A 242 8.14 8.83 10.20
N PRO A 243 8.15 9.97 10.91
CA PRO A 243 7.08 10.35 11.83
C PRO A 243 5.68 10.35 11.20
N PHE A 244 5.56 10.77 9.94
CA PHE A 244 4.30 10.76 9.20
C PHE A 244 3.75 9.35 9.01
N ASP A 245 4.62 8.40 8.67
CA ASP A 245 4.24 6.99 8.49
C ASP A 245 3.81 6.36 9.82
N ILE A 246 4.56 6.64 10.90
CA ILE A 246 4.20 6.15 12.24
C ILE A 246 2.81 6.66 12.65
N ARG A 247 2.54 7.95 12.45
CA ARG A 247 1.23 8.54 12.79
C ARG A 247 0.12 7.91 11.96
N SER A 248 0.32 7.76 10.67
CA SER A 248 -0.64 7.12 9.78
C SER A 248 -0.95 5.68 10.20
N LEU A 249 0.08 4.90 10.56
CA LEU A 249 -0.10 3.53 11.04
C LEU A 249 -0.87 3.45 12.36
N LEU A 250 -0.70 4.41 13.28
CA LEU A 250 -1.49 4.44 14.53
C LEU A 250 -2.99 4.60 14.24
N TYR A 251 -3.38 5.43 13.27
CA TYR A 251 -4.75 5.54 12.83
C TYR A 251 -5.25 4.24 12.17
N TYR A 252 -4.43 3.62 11.33
CA TYR A 252 -4.76 2.31 10.73
C TYR A 252 -5.02 1.22 11.78
N PHE A 253 -4.25 1.20 12.88
CA PHE A 253 -4.49 0.25 13.96
C PHE A 253 -5.81 0.52 14.66
N GLU A 254 -6.23 1.78 14.78
CA GLU A 254 -7.51 2.13 15.38
C GLU A 254 -8.67 1.71 14.48
N ASP A 255 -8.65 2.04 13.19
CA ASP A 255 -9.62 1.55 12.20
C ASP A 255 -9.70 0.03 12.16
N HIS A 256 -8.53 -0.62 12.23
CA HIS A 256 -8.46 -2.09 12.24
C HIS A 256 -9.20 -2.66 13.45
N LYS A 257 -8.98 -2.11 14.66
CA LYS A 257 -9.66 -2.53 15.87
C LYS A 257 -11.17 -2.31 15.82
N GLN A 258 -11.61 -1.29 15.09
CA GLN A 258 -13.04 -1.00 14.89
C GLN A 258 -13.67 -1.88 13.79
N GLY A 259 -12.91 -2.76 13.15
CA GLY A 259 -13.42 -3.70 12.14
C GLY A 259 -13.51 -3.15 10.72
N ALA A 260 -12.94 -1.96 10.44
CA ALA A 260 -13.04 -1.35 9.12
C ALA A 260 -12.47 -2.21 7.98
N PHE A 261 -11.49 -3.06 8.27
CA PHE A 261 -10.90 -3.97 7.27
C PHE A 261 -11.67 -5.29 7.12
N GLU A 262 -12.54 -5.63 8.08
CA GLU A 262 -13.47 -6.76 7.97
C GLU A 262 -14.68 -6.41 7.11
N TYR A 263 -15.09 -5.14 7.12
CA TYR A 263 -16.26 -4.66 6.39
C TYR A 263 -16.11 -4.93 4.90
N GLY A 264 -17.01 -5.75 4.33
CA GLY A 264 -17.00 -6.14 2.93
C GLY A 264 -15.75 -6.93 2.47
N ALA A 265 -15.11 -7.68 3.34
CA ALA A 265 -13.98 -8.56 3.01
C ALA A 265 -14.29 -10.01 3.42
N PRO A 266 -13.72 -11.02 2.72
CA PRO A 266 -12.92 -10.90 1.49
C PRO A 266 -13.74 -10.55 0.25
N THR A 267 -13.08 -10.04 -0.81
CA THR A 267 -13.68 -9.77 -2.12
C THR A 267 -13.17 -10.74 -3.18
N GLY A 268 -13.97 -10.97 -4.25
CA GLY A 268 -13.57 -11.75 -5.42
C GLY A 268 -12.73 -10.99 -6.47
N VAL A 269 -12.40 -9.71 -6.23
CA VAL A 269 -11.78 -8.79 -7.21
C VAL A 269 -10.52 -9.35 -7.88
N VAL A 270 -9.66 -10.03 -7.12
CA VAL A 270 -8.42 -10.59 -7.68
C VAL A 270 -8.73 -11.64 -8.71
N GLU A 271 -9.59 -12.59 -8.40
CA GLU A 271 -9.95 -13.69 -9.31
C GLU A 271 -10.77 -13.20 -10.50
N GLU A 272 -11.75 -12.32 -10.27
CA GLU A 272 -12.59 -11.72 -11.31
C GLU A 272 -11.77 -11.01 -12.38
N LEU A 273 -10.79 -10.18 -11.98
CA LEU A 273 -10.03 -9.35 -12.92
C LEU A 273 -8.82 -10.07 -13.51
N THR A 274 -8.30 -11.10 -12.84
CA THR A 274 -7.03 -11.71 -13.25
C THR A 274 -7.17 -13.16 -13.72
N GLY A 275 -8.31 -13.81 -13.47
CA GLY A 275 -8.53 -15.22 -13.72
C GLY A 275 -7.75 -16.16 -12.79
N HIS A 276 -7.11 -15.60 -11.73
CA HIS A 276 -6.34 -16.35 -10.76
C HIS A 276 -6.85 -16.05 -9.35
N PRO A 277 -6.94 -17.05 -8.46
CA PRO A 277 -7.36 -16.83 -7.10
C PRO A 277 -6.38 -15.90 -6.36
N ALA A 278 -6.89 -15.19 -5.35
CA ALA A 278 -6.07 -14.35 -4.50
C ALA A 278 -5.01 -15.20 -3.75
N GLU A 279 -3.81 -14.66 -3.62
CA GLU A 279 -2.69 -15.33 -2.96
C GLU A 279 -3.01 -15.56 -1.47
N PRO A 280 -2.92 -16.80 -0.97
CA PRO A 280 -3.12 -17.06 0.45
C PRO A 280 -1.93 -16.53 1.27
N PHE A 281 -2.20 -16.15 2.53
CA PHE A 281 -1.21 -15.49 3.39
C PHE A 281 0.05 -16.31 3.63
N ASP A 282 -0.05 -17.66 3.69
CA ASP A 282 1.09 -18.57 3.86
C ASP A 282 2.08 -18.49 2.67
N ALA A 283 1.60 -18.28 1.45
CA ALA A 283 2.47 -18.07 0.28
C ALA A 283 3.30 -16.78 0.43
N THR A 284 2.66 -15.69 0.88
CA THR A 284 3.38 -14.45 1.19
C THR A 284 4.36 -14.66 2.35
N VAL A 285 4.00 -15.39 3.40
CA VAL A 285 4.89 -15.73 4.52
C VAL A 285 6.14 -16.46 4.02
N ARG A 286 6.00 -17.51 3.20
CA ARG A 286 7.15 -18.24 2.63
C ARG A 286 8.11 -17.32 1.87
N ARG A 287 7.57 -16.40 1.08
CA ARG A 287 8.37 -15.41 0.33
C ARG A 287 9.15 -14.47 1.25
N TYR A 288 8.53 -14.04 2.36
CA TYR A 288 9.17 -13.17 3.35
C TYR A 288 10.22 -13.90 4.20
N LEU A 289 9.98 -15.15 4.57
CA LEU A 289 10.94 -15.98 5.28
C LEU A 289 12.22 -16.24 4.47
N ASN A 290 12.13 -16.20 3.14
CA ASN A 290 13.28 -16.33 2.24
C ASN A 290 14.10 -15.03 2.09
N GLN A 291 13.64 -13.91 2.67
CA GLN A 291 14.41 -12.67 2.61
C GLN A 291 15.66 -12.73 3.50
N PRO A 292 16.78 -12.11 3.09
CA PRO A 292 18.03 -12.16 3.83
C PRO A 292 17.91 -11.75 5.31
N PHE A 293 17.08 -10.76 5.62
CA PHE A 293 16.91 -10.25 7.00
C PHE A 293 16.16 -11.24 7.91
N ALA A 294 15.35 -12.14 7.36
CA ALA A 294 14.58 -13.14 8.09
C ALA A 294 15.30 -14.48 8.25
N GLN A 295 16.45 -14.67 7.59
CA GLN A 295 17.22 -15.90 7.64
C GLN A 295 17.84 -16.13 9.02
N ARG A 296 17.78 -17.38 9.52
CA ARG A 296 18.23 -17.79 10.86
C ARG A 296 19.77 -17.87 11.01
N THR A 297 20.47 -16.79 10.65
CA THR A 297 21.90 -16.66 10.88
C THR A 297 22.17 -16.12 12.28
N LEU A 298 23.36 -16.42 12.85
CA LEU A 298 23.77 -15.90 14.14
C LEU A 298 23.78 -14.35 14.14
N GLY A 299 24.30 -13.73 13.07
CA GLY A 299 24.35 -12.28 12.93
C GLY A 299 22.95 -11.63 12.92
N ASN A 300 21.99 -12.24 12.21
CA ASN A 300 20.61 -11.77 12.21
C ASN A 300 19.97 -11.90 13.60
N ARG A 301 20.17 -13.04 14.29
CA ARG A 301 19.64 -13.25 15.65
C ARG A 301 20.17 -12.21 16.62
N VAL A 302 21.48 -12.00 16.65
CA VAL A 302 22.13 -11.01 17.53
C VAL A 302 21.58 -9.62 17.23
N ARG A 303 21.52 -9.21 15.95
CA ARG A 303 20.97 -7.90 15.54
C ARG A 303 19.52 -7.74 15.96
N SER A 304 18.65 -8.74 15.69
CA SER A 304 17.23 -8.69 16.03
C SER A 304 17.02 -8.64 17.54
N PHE A 305 17.79 -9.42 18.32
CA PHE A 305 17.78 -9.38 19.79
C PHE A 305 18.15 -7.99 20.32
N PHE A 306 19.26 -7.41 19.84
CA PHE A 306 19.65 -6.06 20.26
C PHE A 306 18.62 -4.99 19.87
N ASN A 307 18.02 -5.07 18.70
CA ASN A 307 16.95 -4.16 18.29
C ASN A 307 15.73 -4.29 19.19
N PHE A 308 15.33 -5.52 19.53
CA PHE A 308 14.23 -5.78 20.44
C PHE A 308 14.50 -5.20 21.84
N MET A 309 15.70 -5.43 22.38
CA MET A 309 16.11 -4.92 23.70
C MET A 309 16.26 -3.39 23.74
N ARG A 310 16.66 -2.76 22.63
CA ARG A 310 16.82 -1.30 22.55
C ARG A 310 15.51 -0.55 22.32
N ALA A 311 14.50 -1.20 21.76
CA ALA A 311 13.23 -0.55 21.40
C ALA A 311 12.59 0.17 22.61
N PRO A 312 12.46 -0.42 23.83
CA PRO A 312 11.88 0.26 24.98
C PRO A 312 12.64 1.50 25.46
N PHE A 313 13.93 1.58 25.16
CA PHE A 313 14.83 2.69 25.58
C PHE A 313 14.99 3.74 24.46
N THR A 314 14.48 3.49 23.26
CA THR A 314 14.52 4.47 22.17
C THR A 314 13.59 5.64 22.52
N PRO A 315 14.04 6.90 22.40
CA PRO A 315 13.19 8.05 22.66
C PRO A 315 11.93 8.01 21.81
N GLY A 316 10.76 8.22 22.42
CA GLY A 316 9.51 8.47 21.69
C GLY A 316 9.58 9.82 20.97
N PHE A 317 8.51 10.19 20.25
CA PHE A 317 8.33 11.54 19.78
C PHE A 317 6.89 11.99 20.04
N ASP A 318 6.71 13.30 20.06
CA ASP A 318 5.39 13.89 20.20
C ASP A 318 4.61 13.72 18.90
N VAL A 319 3.82 12.63 18.84
CA VAL A 319 3.02 12.25 17.68
C VAL A 319 1.95 13.30 17.38
N LYS A 320 1.31 13.83 18.43
CA LYS A 320 0.24 14.83 18.32
C LYS A 320 0.80 16.17 17.85
N GLY A 321 1.83 16.68 18.50
CA GLY A 321 2.45 17.93 18.12
C GLY A 321 3.13 17.87 16.73
N PHE A 322 3.57 16.69 16.27
CA PHE A 322 3.99 16.52 14.88
C PHE A 322 2.87 16.82 13.89
N GLU A 323 1.67 16.32 14.14
CA GLU A 323 0.51 16.53 13.27
C GLU A 323 0.06 17.99 13.27
N GLU A 324 0.03 18.63 14.44
CA GLU A 324 -0.29 20.06 14.56
C GLU A 324 0.68 20.96 13.76
N ARG A 325 1.97 20.61 13.75
CA ARG A 325 2.99 21.34 12.97
C ARG A 325 2.86 21.22 11.44
N GLN A 326 2.06 20.27 10.94
CA GLN A 326 1.83 20.15 9.50
C GLN A 326 0.86 21.20 8.95
N PHE A 327 0.28 22.06 9.78
CA PHE A 327 -0.72 23.07 9.40
C PHE A 327 -1.92 22.49 8.62
N GLN A 328 -2.24 21.24 8.88
CA GLN A 328 -3.33 20.52 8.23
C GLN A 328 -4.19 19.82 9.30
N PRO A 329 -4.95 20.62 10.07
CA PRO A 329 -5.73 20.08 11.18
C PRO A 329 -6.74 19.05 10.69
N PRO A 330 -7.17 18.13 11.56
CA PRO A 330 -8.31 17.28 11.27
C PRO A 330 -9.57 18.14 11.04
N PRO A 331 -10.61 17.61 10.40
CA PRO A 331 -11.89 18.28 10.28
C PRO A 331 -12.48 18.56 11.68
N PRO A 332 -13.43 19.50 11.83
CA PRO A 332 -14.01 19.85 13.12
C PRO A 332 -14.61 18.67 13.88
N SER A 333 -15.17 17.71 13.18
CA SER A 333 -15.74 16.47 13.73
C SER A 333 -15.14 15.28 12.99
N PRO A 334 -13.93 14.85 13.34
CA PRO A 334 -13.28 13.75 12.63
C PRO A 334 -13.97 12.42 12.94
N LEU A 335 -14.17 11.60 11.93
CA LEU A 335 -14.81 10.30 12.03
C LEU A 335 -13.87 9.20 11.48
N PHE A 336 -13.74 8.13 12.22
CA PHE A 336 -13.15 6.90 11.69
C PHE A 336 -14.12 6.25 10.69
N ALA A 337 -13.62 5.42 9.79
CA ALA A 337 -14.39 4.84 8.70
C ALA A 337 -15.71 4.19 9.17
N MET A 338 -15.68 3.37 10.22
CA MET A 338 -16.88 2.70 10.76
C MET A 338 -17.84 3.65 11.50
N GLN A 339 -17.48 4.89 11.74
CA GLN A 339 -18.32 5.93 12.36
C GLN A 339 -18.90 6.88 11.30
N ASP A 340 -18.41 6.82 10.06
CA ASP A 340 -18.79 7.71 8.96
C ASP A 340 -19.84 7.02 8.09
N GLU A 341 -21.10 7.45 8.19
CA GLU A 341 -22.22 6.91 7.44
C GLU A 341 -22.05 7.16 5.93
N GLN A 342 -21.43 8.27 5.53
CA GLN A 342 -21.14 8.54 4.12
C GLN A 342 -20.11 7.53 3.59
N TRP A 343 -19.05 7.25 4.35
CA TRP A 343 -18.07 6.24 3.98
C TRP A 343 -18.71 4.85 3.86
N LYS A 344 -19.55 4.46 4.82
CA LYS A 344 -20.28 3.17 4.77
C LYS A 344 -21.18 3.07 3.54
N ALA A 345 -21.92 4.12 3.22
CA ALA A 345 -22.80 4.15 2.06
C ALA A 345 -22.00 4.03 0.74
N GLU A 346 -20.94 4.81 0.57
CA GLU A 346 -20.09 4.76 -0.62
C GLU A 346 -19.43 3.38 -0.81
N HIS A 347 -18.96 2.77 0.26
CA HIS A 347 -18.29 1.47 0.22
C HIS A 347 -19.25 0.29 0.22
N GLY A 348 -20.44 0.44 0.80
CA GLY A 348 -21.53 -0.52 0.68
C GLY A 348 -22.01 -0.67 -0.76
N ALA A 349 -22.17 0.44 -1.46
CA ALA A 349 -22.52 0.43 -2.90
C ALA A 349 -21.43 -0.24 -3.76
N MET A 350 -20.16 -0.15 -3.39
CA MET A 350 -19.07 -0.89 -4.07
C MET A 350 -19.21 -2.40 -3.91
N LEU A 351 -19.76 -2.86 -2.78
CA LEU A 351 -19.96 -4.28 -2.50
C LEU A 351 -21.13 -4.89 -3.25
N GLU A 352 -22.18 -4.09 -3.50
CA GLU A 352 -23.36 -4.53 -4.26
C GLU A 352 -23.07 -4.71 -5.76
N VAL A 353 -22.03 -4.06 -6.27
CA VAL A 353 -21.63 -4.14 -7.70
C VAL A 353 -20.76 -5.39 -7.97
N LEU A 354 -20.22 -6.00 -6.94
CA LEU A 354 -19.47 -7.25 -7.05
C LEU A 354 -20.41 -8.40 -6.65
N PRO A 355 -20.84 -9.28 -7.56
CA PRO A 355 -21.62 -10.45 -7.16
C PRO A 355 -20.80 -11.26 -6.17
N VAL A 356 -21.37 -11.49 -5.00
CA VAL A 356 -20.83 -12.47 -4.03
C VAL A 356 -20.98 -13.83 -4.70
N PRO A 357 -19.92 -14.63 -4.85
CA PRO A 357 -19.99 -15.96 -5.43
C PRO A 357 -20.86 -16.90 -4.62
#